data_d00d52113dd44b9d7ae3c8391238c4e3
#
_entry.id   d00d52113dd44b9d7ae3c8391238c4e3
#
_cell.length_a   1.000
_cell.length_b   1.000
_cell.length_c   1.000
_cell.angle_alpha   90.00
_cell.angle_beta   90.00
_cell.angle_gamma   90.00
#
_symmetry.space_group_name_H-M   'P 1'
#
loop_
_entity.id
_entity.type
_entity.pdbx_description
1 polymer ?
#
loop_
_entity_poly.entity_id
_entity_poly.type
_entity_poly.pdbx_seq_one_letter_code
_entity_poly.pdbx_strand_id
1 'polypeptide(L)'
;SQTSAAGQLLGDEIKGRIDPATSSLGQTVANGILIHRRIDRLADDHPLHCELRGLFAGRHRRYAGIVVDIGLDHALARTWRAFNAEPLEAFATRLSVQVGQEWPTAALGREAPAHARFARLLTGYTQASGMTRALAHVEQRLRRPVDLVPLADTVIAQRAQFEGAVGPILDDLLRAIENRPPAPRLAERQ
;
A
#
# COMPACT_ATOMS: atom_id res chain seq x y z
N SER A 1 0.30 15.28 12.16
CA SER A 1 -0.99 14.65 12.51
C SER A 1 -0.73 13.18 12.87
N GLN A 2 -1.32 12.71 13.97
CA GLN A 2 -1.21 11.32 14.36
C GLN A 2 -1.95 10.45 13.34
N THR A 3 -1.28 9.44 12.82
CA THR A 3 -1.82 8.44 11.89
C THR A 3 -1.60 7.05 12.45
N SER A 4 -2.32 6.08 11.94
CA SER A 4 -2.33 4.69 12.40
C SER A 4 -1.85 3.75 11.30
N ALA A 5 -0.96 2.82 11.65
CA ALA A 5 -0.56 1.73 10.78
C ALA A 5 -1.75 0.80 10.43
N ALA A 6 -2.61 0.50 11.42
CA ALA A 6 -3.85 -0.24 11.19
C ALA A 6 -4.78 0.52 10.24
N GLY A 7 -4.90 1.84 10.38
CA GLY A 7 -5.67 2.68 9.47
C GLY A 7 -5.14 2.65 8.04
N GLN A 8 -3.83 2.68 7.86
CA GLN A 8 -3.23 2.54 6.53
C GLN A 8 -3.53 1.17 5.91
N LEU A 9 -3.42 0.09 6.67
CA LEU A 9 -3.76 -1.25 6.19
C LEU A 9 -5.26 -1.39 5.82
N LEU A 10 -6.14 -0.67 6.52
CA LEU A 10 -7.58 -0.68 6.27
C LEU A 10 -8.02 0.21 5.09
N GLY A 11 -7.11 1.00 4.52
CA GLY A 11 -7.42 1.97 3.47
C GLY A 11 -8.19 1.41 2.29
N ASP A 12 -7.81 0.22 1.83
CA ASP A 12 -8.46 -0.49 0.73
C ASP A 12 -9.75 -1.23 1.13
N GLU A 13 -9.86 -1.63 2.38
CA GLU A 13 -10.99 -2.45 2.84
C GLU A 13 -12.20 -1.59 3.17
N ILE A 14 -12.00 -0.48 3.86
CA ILE A 14 -13.08 0.42 4.29
C ILE A 14 -13.50 1.28 3.10
N LYS A 15 -14.74 1.17 2.68
CA LYS A 15 -15.29 1.93 1.54
C LYS A 15 -16.10 3.15 2.01
N GLY A 16 -16.33 4.07 1.09
CA GLY A 16 -17.14 5.27 1.32
C GLY A 16 -16.36 6.44 1.94
N ARG A 17 -17.10 7.51 2.27
CA ARG A 17 -16.56 8.71 2.89
C ARG A 17 -16.24 8.45 4.36
N ILE A 18 -15.10 8.95 4.83
CA ILE A 18 -14.69 8.87 6.23
C ILE A 18 -14.49 10.29 6.75
N ASP A 19 -15.09 10.57 7.90
CA ASP A 19 -14.86 11.77 8.68
C ASP A 19 -14.13 11.36 9.98
N PRO A 20 -12.88 11.79 10.18
CA PRO A 20 -12.13 11.44 11.39
C PRO A 20 -12.78 11.88 12.69
N ALA A 21 -13.57 12.96 12.68
CA ALA A 21 -14.20 13.48 13.87
C ALA A 21 -15.38 12.62 14.37
N THR A 22 -16.04 11.89 13.46
CA THR A 22 -17.26 11.11 13.76
C THR A 22 -17.10 9.61 13.51
N SER A 23 -15.92 9.16 13.06
CA SER A 23 -15.68 7.76 12.70
C SER A 23 -15.73 6.84 13.93
N SER A 24 -16.54 5.78 13.86
CA SER A 24 -16.56 4.69 14.85
C SER A 24 -15.22 3.95 14.96
N LEU A 25 -14.34 4.07 13.96
CA LEU A 25 -12.99 3.49 13.96
C LEU A 25 -12.00 4.28 14.84
N GLY A 26 -12.38 5.47 15.32
CA GLY A 26 -11.51 6.42 16.01
C GLY A 26 -10.70 7.31 15.04
N GLN A 27 -10.40 8.52 15.50
CA GLN A 27 -9.79 9.57 14.68
C GLN A 27 -8.44 9.16 14.05
N THR A 28 -7.58 8.51 14.83
CA THR A 28 -6.23 8.12 14.39
C THR A 28 -6.27 7.09 13.27
N VAL A 29 -7.14 6.07 13.40
CA VAL A 29 -7.37 5.05 12.36
C VAL A 29 -7.99 5.68 11.12
N ALA A 30 -9.00 6.52 11.27
CA ALA A 30 -9.62 7.24 10.15
C ALA A 30 -8.61 8.13 9.40
N ASN A 31 -7.72 8.83 10.11
CA ASN A 31 -6.63 9.58 9.49
C ASN A 31 -5.67 8.66 8.70
N GLY A 32 -5.35 7.47 9.23
CA GLY A 32 -4.53 6.47 8.55
C GLY A 32 -5.15 6.05 7.21
N ILE A 33 -6.46 5.77 7.19
CA ILE A 33 -7.20 5.44 5.96
C ILE A 33 -7.15 6.58 4.94
N LEU A 34 -7.32 7.82 5.38
CA LEU A 34 -7.28 8.97 4.49
C LEU A 34 -5.88 9.22 3.91
N ILE A 35 -4.82 8.99 4.70
CA ILE A 35 -3.44 9.08 4.24
C ILE A 35 -3.16 7.99 3.21
N HIS A 36 -3.52 6.74 3.49
CA HIS A 36 -3.40 5.63 2.52
C HIS A 36 -4.03 6.00 1.18
N ARG A 37 -5.32 6.36 1.17
CA ARG A 37 -6.03 6.75 -0.07
C ARG A 37 -5.42 7.94 -0.80
N ARG A 38 -4.75 8.83 -0.07
CA ARG A 38 -4.00 9.93 -0.69
C ARG A 38 -2.73 9.44 -1.33
N ILE A 39 -1.99 8.55 -0.66
CA ILE A 39 -0.77 7.93 -1.18
C ILE A 39 -1.09 7.17 -2.46
N ASP A 40 -2.12 6.31 -2.45
CA ASP A 40 -2.54 5.54 -3.63
C ASP A 40 -2.83 6.44 -4.82
N ARG A 41 -3.63 7.49 -4.62
CA ARG A 41 -3.94 8.43 -5.70
C ARG A 41 -2.70 9.12 -6.25
N LEU A 42 -1.79 9.56 -5.38
CA LEU A 42 -0.57 10.22 -5.80
C LEU A 42 0.38 9.26 -6.52
N ALA A 43 0.44 8.00 -6.07
CA ALA A 43 1.23 6.95 -6.72
C ALA A 43 0.64 6.62 -8.10
N ASP A 44 -0.67 6.42 -8.19
CA ASP A 44 -1.39 6.13 -9.44
C ASP A 44 -1.19 7.21 -10.51
N ASP A 45 -1.16 8.49 -10.09
CA ASP A 45 -0.99 9.65 -10.97
C ASP A 45 0.48 9.95 -11.28
N HIS A 46 1.43 9.28 -10.62
CA HIS A 46 2.86 9.55 -10.80
C HIS A 46 3.34 9.14 -12.22
N PRO A 47 4.14 9.98 -12.93
CA PRO A 47 4.57 9.70 -14.30
C PRO A 47 5.23 8.33 -14.46
N LEU A 48 6.15 7.95 -13.57
CA LEU A 48 6.83 6.65 -13.63
C LEU A 48 5.86 5.48 -13.41
N HIS A 49 4.85 5.62 -12.54
CA HIS A 49 3.80 4.62 -12.38
C HIS A 49 2.99 4.46 -13.68
N CYS A 50 2.65 5.59 -14.32
CA CYS A 50 1.97 5.59 -15.62
C CYS A 50 2.80 4.92 -16.72
N GLU A 51 4.12 5.16 -16.76
CA GLU A 51 5.05 4.51 -17.70
C GLU A 51 5.08 2.99 -17.47
N LEU A 52 5.20 2.54 -16.21
CA LEU A 52 5.19 1.11 -15.86
C LEU A 52 3.87 0.45 -16.25
N ARG A 53 2.72 1.12 -16.10
CA ARG A 53 1.43 0.61 -16.59
C ARG A 53 1.41 0.41 -18.10
N GLY A 54 2.18 1.21 -18.84
CA GLY A 54 2.36 1.06 -20.28
C GLY A 54 2.95 -0.27 -20.74
N LEU A 55 3.64 -1.01 -19.85
CA LEU A 55 4.19 -2.33 -20.13
C LEU A 55 3.09 -3.41 -20.32
N PHE A 56 1.88 -3.14 -19.85
CA PHE A 56 0.77 -4.09 -19.85
C PHE A 56 -0.33 -3.64 -20.82
N ALA A 57 -0.50 -4.40 -21.90
CA ALA A 57 -1.43 -4.09 -22.99
C ALA A 57 -2.61 -5.07 -23.07
N GLY A 58 -3.53 -4.83 -24.01
CA GLY A 58 -4.63 -5.73 -24.32
C GLY A 58 -5.57 -5.95 -23.14
N ARG A 59 -5.94 -7.20 -22.87
CA ARG A 59 -6.85 -7.62 -21.81
C ARG A 59 -6.35 -7.28 -20.40
N HIS A 60 -5.04 -7.10 -20.22
CA HIS A 60 -4.41 -6.83 -18.93
C HIS A 60 -4.36 -5.33 -18.58
N ARG A 61 -4.59 -4.43 -19.55
CA ARG A 61 -4.50 -2.97 -19.37
C ARG A 61 -5.31 -2.45 -18.17
N ARG A 62 -6.53 -2.98 -17.97
CA ARG A 62 -7.39 -2.57 -16.85
C ARG A 62 -6.88 -3.00 -15.47
N TYR A 63 -5.96 -3.95 -15.42
CA TYR A 63 -5.34 -4.48 -14.20
C TYR A 63 -3.88 -4.03 -14.05
N ALA A 64 -3.38 -3.23 -15.00
CA ALA A 64 -2.00 -2.79 -15.04
C ALA A 64 -1.58 -2.06 -13.75
N GLY A 65 -2.47 -1.22 -13.16
CA GLY A 65 -2.22 -0.57 -11.88
C GLY A 65 -1.88 -1.57 -10.80
N ILE A 66 -2.74 -2.57 -10.57
CA ILE A 66 -2.53 -3.60 -9.54
C ILE A 66 -1.21 -4.36 -9.74
N VAL A 67 -0.87 -4.68 -11.00
CA VAL A 67 0.39 -5.38 -11.32
C VAL A 67 1.59 -4.49 -11.03
N VAL A 68 1.48 -3.19 -11.35
CA VAL A 68 2.54 -2.21 -11.09
C VAL A 68 2.72 -2.00 -9.59
N ASP A 69 1.65 -1.88 -8.81
CA ASP A 69 1.72 -1.75 -7.35
C ASP A 69 2.47 -2.94 -6.72
N ILE A 70 2.07 -4.17 -7.07
CA ILE A 70 2.72 -5.39 -6.59
C ILE A 70 4.19 -5.48 -7.09
N GLY A 71 4.47 -5.01 -8.30
CA GLY A 71 5.83 -4.94 -8.85
C GLY A 71 6.70 -3.93 -8.12
N LEU A 72 6.16 -2.76 -7.77
CA LEU A 72 6.84 -1.74 -6.96
C LEU A 72 7.07 -2.20 -5.53
N ASP A 73 6.11 -2.90 -4.91
CA ASP A 73 6.29 -3.54 -3.60
C ASP A 73 7.45 -4.54 -3.62
N HIS A 74 7.52 -5.37 -4.68
CA HIS A 74 8.63 -6.30 -4.88
C HIS A 74 9.95 -5.56 -5.06
N ALA A 75 10.00 -4.51 -5.87
CA ALA A 75 11.19 -3.70 -6.11
C ALA A 75 11.66 -3.00 -4.82
N LEU A 76 10.74 -2.38 -4.06
CA LEU A 76 11.03 -1.75 -2.78
C LEU A 76 11.58 -2.76 -1.76
N ALA A 77 10.94 -3.91 -1.62
CA ALA A 77 11.39 -4.94 -0.68
C ALA A 77 12.81 -5.44 -1.00
N ARG A 78 13.15 -5.57 -2.28
CA ARG A 78 14.49 -5.97 -2.75
C ARG A 78 15.55 -4.90 -2.53
N THR A 79 15.18 -3.63 -2.69
CA THR A 79 16.07 -2.47 -2.57
C THR A 79 15.93 -1.77 -1.22
N TRP A 80 15.22 -2.36 -0.26
CA TRP A 80 14.85 -1.79 1.03
C TRP A 80 15.98 -1.06 1.75
N ARG A 81 17.18 -1.63 1.73
CA ARG A 81 18.36 -1.07 2.40
C ARG A 81 18.84 0.26 1.82
N ALA A 82 18.44 0.59 0.61
CA ALA A 82 18.72 1.90 0.02
C ALA A 82 17.85 3.02 0.63
N PHE A 83 16.70 2.66 1.22
CA PHE A 83 15.70 3.61 1.72
C PHE A 83 15.56 3.61 3.25
N ASN A 84 15.95 2.51 3.91
CA ASN A 84 15.78 2.36 5.35
C ASN A 84 16.96 1.63 5.99
N ALA A 85 17.52 2.21 7.08
CA ALA A 85 18.58 1.59 7.84
C ALA A 85 18.11 0.36 8.66
N GLU A 86 16.83 0.33 9.09
CA GLU A 86 16.22 -0.82 9.75
C GLU A 86 16.06 -1.98 8.74
N PRO A 87 16.47 -3.23 9.06
CA PRO A 87 16.20 -4.39 8.21
C PRO A 87 14.72 -4.58 7.95
N LEU A 88 14.35 -5.03 6.73
CA LEU A 88 12.95 -5.24 6.35
C LEU A 88 12.23 -6.20 7.33
N GLU A 89 12.89 -7.25 7.78
CA GLU A 89 12.34 -8.22 8.74
C GLU A 89 12.03 -7.58 10.10
N ALA A 90 12.90 -6.71 10.59
CA ALA A 90 12.70 -5.98 11.85
C ALA A 90 11.54 -4.98 11.69
N PHE A 91 11.54 -4.22 10.61
CA PHE A 91 10.44 -3.31 10.24
C PHE A 91 9.10 -4.04 10.13
N ALA A 92 9.04 -5.15 9.40
CA ALA A 92 7.81 -5.92 9.20
C ALA A 92 7.28 -6.50 10.53
N THR A 93 8.18 -6.96 11.40
CA THR A 93 7.83 -7.47 12.73
C THR A 93 7.27 -6.34 13.59
N ARG A 94 7.96 -5.21 13.70
CA ARG A 94 7.53 -4.04 14.46
C ARG A 94 6.20 -3.51 13.94
N LEU A 95 6.06 -3.36 12.62
CA LEU A 95 4.82 -2.89 12.00
C LEU A 95 3.64 -3.84 12.28
N SER A 96 3.88 -5.15 12.24
CA SER A 96 2.81 -6.14 12.51
C SER A 96 2.29 -6.04 13.95
N VAL A 97 3.18 -5.80 14.92
CA VAL A 97 2.80 -5.56 16.32
C VAL A 97 1.99 -4.26 16.45
N GLN A 98 2.48 -3.19 15.83
CA GLN A 98 1.81 -1.89 15.85
C GLN A 98 0.39 -1.98 15.24
N VAL A 99 0.24 -2.65 14.09
CA VAL A 99 -1.08 -2.91 13.48
C VAL A 99 -2.01 -3.61 14.46
N GLY A 100 -1.53 -4.64 15.17
CA GLY A 100 -2.34 -5.36 16.17
C GLY A 100 -2.77 -4.47 17.35
N GLN A 101 -1.88 -3.62 17.85
CA GLN A 101 -2.16 -2.70 18.96
C GLN A 101 -3.17 -1.61 18.59
N GLU A 102 -3.13 -1.16 17.34
CA GLU A 102 -3.98 -0.07 16.84
C GLU A 102 -5.29 -0.58 16.20
N TRP A 103 -5.48 -1.91 16.12
CA TRP A 103 -6.61 -2.49 15.38
C TRP A 103 -7.95 -2.17 16.06
N PRO A 104 -8.93 -1.62 15.34
CA PRO A 104 -10.21 -1.24 15.91
C PRO A 104 -11.18 -2.45 16.00
N THR A 105 -10.81 -3.48 16.78
CA THR A 105 -11.53 -4.76 16.91
C THR A 105 -13.02 -4.55 17.20
N ALA A 106 -13.34 -3.68 18.15
CA ALA A 106 -14.73 -3.42 18.52
C ALA A 106 -15.59 -2.86 17.38
N ALA A 107 -15.01 -1.99 16.55
CA ALA A 107 -15.72 -1.36 15.44
C ALA A 107 -15.83 -2.28 14.21
N LEU A 108 -14.86 -3.18 14.01
CA LEU A 108 -14.82 -4.09 12.85
C LEU A 108 -15.45 -5.45 13.14
N GLY A 109 -15.64 -5.82 14.42
CA GLY A 109 -16.13 -7.14 14.82
C GLY A 109 -15.20 -8.30 14.44
N ARG A 110 -13.91 -8.01 14.20
CA ARG A 110 -12.89 -9.00 13.84
C ARG A 110 -11.51 -8.59 14.34
N GLU A 111 -10.68 -9.58 14.58
CA GLU A 111 -9.32 -9.42 15.05
C GLU A 111 -8.37 -8.91 13.93
N ALA A 112 -7.23 -8.36 14.36
CA ALA A 112 -6.14 -8.00 13.48
C ALA A 112 -5.58 -9.22 12.74
N PRO A 113 -4.96 -9.03 11.57
CA PRO A 113 -4.19 -10.10 10.93
C PRO A 113 -3.13 -10.66 11.88
N ALA A 114 -2.95 -11.98 11.91
CA ALA A 114 -1.93 -12.60 12.75
C ALA A 114 -0.54 -12.02 12.42
N HIS A 115 0.18 -11.54 13.45
CA HIS A 115 1.46 -10.83 13.32
C HIS A 115 2.45 -11.56 12.39
N ALA A 116 2.69 -12.85 12.64
CA ALA A 116 3.62 -13.64 11.83
C ALA A 116 3.18 -13.78 10.37
N ARG A 117 1.86 -13.80 10.09
CA ARG A 117 1.34 -13.86 8.73
C ARG A 117 1.55 -12.54 8.00
N PHE A 118 1.28 -11.43 8.68
CA PHE A 118 1.45 -10.09 8.10
C PHE A 118 2.93 -9.78 7.85
N ALA A 119 3.82 -10.06 8.82
CA ALA A 119 5.26 -9.88 8.63
C ALA A 119 5.80 -10.73 7.46
N ARG A 120 5.38 -12.01 7.35
CA ARG A 120 5.76 -12.87 6.22
C ARG A 120 5.23 -12.39 4.88
N LEU A 121 4.08 -11.72 4.84
CA LEU A 121 3.57 -11.11 3.60
C LEU A 121 4.56 -10.04 3.12
N LEU A 122 4.94 -9.10 3.99
CA LEU A 122 5.84 -7.99 3.65
C LEU A 122 7.23 -8.49 3.24
N THR A 123 7.84 -9.38 4.04
CA THR A 123 9.16 -9.93 3.72
C THR A 123 9.13 -10.85 2.50
N GLY A 124 7.98 -11.46 2.21
CA GLY A 124 7.76 -12.32 1.05
C GLY A 124 7.98 -11.59 -0.28
N TYR A 125 7.74 -10.28 -0.32
CA TYR A 125 7.99 -9.47 -1.52
C TYR A 125 9.45 -9.40 -1.94
N THR A 126 10.42 -9.76 -1.10
CA THR A 126 11.83 -9.89 -1.51
C THR A 126 12.06 -10.96 -2.57
N GLN A 127 11.14 -11.92 -2.69
CA GLN A 127 11.22 -13.05 -3.60
C GLN A 127 10.16 -12.94 -4.71
N ALA A 128 10.51 -13.35 -5.93
CA ALA A 128 9.58 -13.43 -7.05
C ALA A 128 8.34 -14.28 -6.72
N SER A 129 8.52 -15.37 -5.96
CA SER A 129 7.42 -16.21 -5.50
C SER A 129 6.43 -15.48 -4.58
N GLY A 130 6.87 -14.47 -3.84
CA GLY A 130 5.99 -13.61 -3.03
C GLY A 130 5.10 -12.73 -3.90
N MET A 131 5.70 -12.08 -4.90
CA MET A 131 4.99 -11.31 -5.91
C MET A 131 3.96 -12.18 -6.66
N THR A 132 4.37 -13.36 -7.13
CA THR A 132 3.48 -14.32 -7.80
C THR A 132 2.30 -14.72 -6.92
N ARG A 133 2.52 -14.97 -5.62
CA ARG A 133 1.42 -15.27 -4.66
C ARG A 133 0.48 -14.09 -4.49
N ALA A 134 1.00 -12.85 -4.46
CA ALA A 134 0.16 -11.66 -4.36
C ALA A 134 -0.74 -11.52 -5.60
N LEU A 135 -0.21 -11.69 -6.81
CA LEU A 135 -0.99 -11.68 -8.04
C LEU A 135 -2.06 -12.78 -8.04
N ALA A 136 -1.70 -14.02 -7.66
CA ALA A 136 -2.65 -15.13 -7.54
C ALA A 136 -3.78 -14.84 -6.54
N HIS A 137 -3.45 -14.18 -5.42
CA HIS A 137 -4.46 -13.77 -4.43
C HIS A 137 -5.44 -12.73 -4.99
N VAL A 138 -4.93 -11.78 -5.78
CA VAL A 138 -5.79 -10.79 -6.47
C VAL A 138 -6.69 -11.48 -7.48
N GLU A 139 -6.16 -12.40 -8.32
CA GLU A 139 -6.95 -13.16 -9.29
C GLU A 139 -8.18 -13.83 -8.67
N GLN A 140 -7.98 -14.50 -7.52
CA GLN A 140 -9.06 -15.20 -6.80
C GLN A 140 -10.20 -14.28 -6.34
N ARG A 141 -9.94 -12.97 -6.23
CA ARG A 141 -10.92 -11.97 -5.78
C ARG A 141 -11.60 -11.23 -6.94
N LEU A 142 -11.13 -11.44 -8.17
CA LEU A 142 -11.71 -10.80 -9.34
C LEU A 142 -13.02 -11.47 -9.74
N ARG A 143 -14.02 -10.65 -10.10
CA ARG A 143 -15.32 -11.15 -10.57
C ARG A 143 -15.24 -11.90 -11.91
N ARG A 144 -14.24 -11.60 -12.71
CA ARG A 144 -13.99 -12.23 -14.01
C ARG A 144 -12.61 -12.88 -13.98
N PRO A 145 -12.47 -14.11 -14.47
CA PRO A 145 -11.17 -14.76 -14.56
C PRO A 145 -10.22 -13.93 -15.44
N VAL A 146 -9.09 -13.56 -14.88
CA VAL A 146 -7.99 -12.90 -15.57
C VAL A 146 -6.71 -13.50 -15.05
N ASP A 147 -5.86 -13.91 -15.95
CA ASP A 147 -4.58 -14.51 -15.65
C ASP A 147 -3.53 -13.40 -15.40
N LEU A 148 -3.30 -13.04 -14.14
CA LEU A 148 -2.33 -12.01 -13.73
C LEU A 148 -0.97 -12.61 -13.37
N VAL A 149 -0.93 -13.88 -12.94
CA VAL A 149 0.29 -14.55 -12.49
C VAL A 149 1.41 -14.50 -13.53
N PRO A 150 1.18 -14.75 -14.84
CA PRO A 150 2.21 -14.67 -15.87
C PRO A 150 2.79 -13.26 -16.06
N LEU A 151 2.09 -12.21 -15.59
CA LEU A 151 2.60 -10.83 -15.67
C LEU A 151 3.78 -10.57 -14.72
N ALA A 152 3.99 -11.46 -13.75
CA ALA A 152 5.20 -11.47 -12.93
C ALA A 152 6.48 -11.57 -13.79
N ASP A 153 6.46 -12.32 -14.87
CA ASP A 153 7.61 -12.47 -15.78
C ASP A 153 7.97 -11.12 -16.43
N THR A 154 6.96 -10.32 -16.78
CA THR A 154 7.18 -8.96 -17.31
C THR A 154 7.84 -8.07 -16.25
N VAL A 155 7.37 -8.11 -14.99
CA VAL A 155 7.97 -7.34 -13.88
C VAL A 155 9.42 -7.76 -13.67
N ILE A 156 9.71 -9.07 -13.69
CA ILE A 156 11.07 -9.61 -13.53
C ILE A 156 11.96 -9.18 -14.69
N ALA A 157 11.48 -9.26 -15.92
CA ALA A 157 12.22 -8.84 -17.11
C ALA A 157 12.54 -7.33 -17.09
N GLN A 158 11.64 -6.51 -16.55
CA GLN A 158 11.78 -5.06 -16.43
C GLN A 158 12.25 -4.61 -15.03
N ARG A 159 12.88 -5.50 -14.28
CA ARG A 159 13.30 -5.26 -12.88
C ARG A 159 14.03 -3.93 -12.68
N ALA A 160 14.98 -3.62 -13.54
CA ALA A 160 15.76 -2.38 -13.42
C ALA A 160 14.89 -1.12 -13.51
N GLN A 161 13.83 -1.15 -14.34
CA GLN A 161 12.89 -0.04 -14.48
C GLN A 161 12.02 0.10 -13.22
N PHE A 162 11.53 -1.01 -12.65
CA PHE A 162 10.79 -1.01 -11.39
C PHE A 162 11.65 -0.53 -10.22
N GLU A 163 12.87 -1.09 -10.04
CA GLU A 163 13.79 -0.68 -8.98
C GLU A 163 14.19 0.81 -9.11
N GLY A 164 14.42 1.30 -10.34
CA GLY A 164 14.72 2.70 -10.60
C GLY A 164 13.57 3.67 -10.33
N ALA A 165 12.32 3.20 -10.40
CA ALA A 165 11.14 4.02 -10.14
C ALA A 165 10.86 4.21 -8.64
N VAL A 166 11.30 3.29 -7.76
CA VAL A 166 10.97 3.30 -6.33
C VAL A 166 11.41 4.61 -5.65
N GLY A 167 12.68 5.00 -5.80
CA GLY A 167 13.22 6.19 -5.14
C GLY A 167 12.47 7.47 -5.50
N PRO A 168 12.37 7.84 -6.78
CA PRO A 168 11.65 9.03 -7.22
C PRO A 168 10.17 9.05 -6.75
N ILE A 169 9.46 7.90 -6.83
CA ILE A 169 8.07 7.82 -6.36
C ILE A 169 8.02 8.07 -4.85
N LEU A 170 8.85 7.41 -4.04
CA LEU A 170 8.88 7.60 -2.59
C LEU A 170 9.19 9.04 -2.20
N ASP A 171 10.17 9.68 -2.85
CA ASP A 171 10.57 11.06 -2.58
C ASP A 171 9.43 12.04 -2.87
N ASP A 172 8.70 11.84 -3.97
CA ASP A 172 7.57 12.69 -4.32
C ASP A 172 6.38 12.48 -3.38
N LEU A 173 6.09 11.24 -3.00
CA LEU A 173 5.06 10.92 -2.02
C LEU A 173 5.36 11.53 -0.65
N LEU A 174 6.60 11.42 -0.16
CA LEU A 174 7.03 12.00 1.12
C LEU A 174 6.86 13.52 1.10
N ARG A 175 7.38 14.21 0.05
CA ARG A 175 7.19 15.65 -0.11
C ARG A 175 5.72 16.05 -0.12
N ALA A 176 4.88 15.32 -0.83
CA ALA A 176 3.45 15.62 -0.91
C ALA A 176 2.72 15.44 0.41
N ILE A 177 3.15 14.49 1.25
CA ILE A 177 2.56 14.25 2.57
C ILE A 177 2.99 15.31 3.57
N GLU A 178 4.28 15.69 3.58
CA GLU A 178 4.86 16.67 4.49
C GLU A 178 4.32 18.08 4.24
N ASN A 179 4.12 18.46 2.98
CA ASN A 179 3.59 19.77 2.54
C ASN A 179 2.07 19.91 2.72
N ARG A 180 1.40 19.06 3.50
CA ARG A 180 -0.03 19.18 3.78
C ARG A 180 -0.32 20.46 4.55
N PRO A 181 -1.14 21.38 4.04
CA PRO A 181 -1.64 22.49 4.87
C PRO A 181 -2.38 21.91 6.10
N PRO A 182 -2.25 22.53 7.28
CA PRO A 182 -2.99 22.09 8.46
C PRO A 182 -4.48 22.04 8.13
N ALA A 183 -5.18 21.03 8.65
CA ALA A 183 -6.63 20.94 8.51
C ALA A 183 -7.29 22.26 8.96
N PRO A 184 -8.28 22.79 8.22
CA PRO A 184 -8.95 24.01 8.64
C PRO A 184 -9.49 23.79 10.06
N ARG A 185 -9.09 24.67 10.99
CA ARG A 185 -9.70 24.71 12.32
C ARG A 185 -11.17 25.00 12.12
N LEU A 186 -12.03 24.10 12.59
CA LEU A 186 -13.45 24.38 12.68
C LEU A 186 -13.57 25.71 13.48
N ALA A 187 -14.03 26.75 12.81
CA ALA A 187 -14.36 27.99 13.47
C ALA A 187 -15.39 27.63 14.55
N GLU A 188 -15.04 27.90 15.81
CA GLU A 188 -15.97 27.83 16.91
C GLU A 188 -17.13 28.75 16.53
N ARG A 189 -18.28 28.16 16.28
CA ARG A 189 -19.51 28.93 16.11
C ARG A 189 -19.92 29.39 17.51
N GLN A 190 -19.74 30.67 17.74
CA GLN A 190 -20.36 31.38 18.83
C GLN A 190 -21.87 31.43 18.64
#